data_f243f823127c4e2244354e8174b1bbdc
#
_entry.id   f243f823127c4e2244354e8174b1bbdc
#
_cell.length_a   1.000
_cell.length_b   1.000
_cell.length_c   1.000
_cell.angle_alpha   90.00
_cell.angle_beta   90.00
_cell.angle_gamma   90.00
#
_symmetry.space_group_name_H-M   'P 1'
#
loop_
_entity.id
_entity.type
_entity.pdbx_description
1 polymer ?
#
loop_
_entity_poly.entity_id
_entity_poly.type
_entity_poly.pdbx_seq_one_letter_code
_entity_poly.pdbx_strand_id
1 'polypeptide(L)'
;MLDKNKRPCVVRESDIIMISSEGKQIRIVTENDAYTAKQSLQSIEKLLGKSFLRISRFEIVNLKKVKKYDFTIIGTLRIEFEKGIETWASRRFIPMIKERLSGEEEYLC
;
A
#
# COMPACT_ATOMS: atom_id res chain seq x y z
N MET A 1 6.75 10.49 -11.83
CA MET A 1 6.74 9.02 -11.93
C MET A 1 6.99 8.59 -13.35
N LEU A 2 7.53 7.41 -13.54
CA LEU A 2 7.79 6.87 -14.87
C LEU A 2 6.95 5.62 -15.08
N ASP A 3 6.36 5.50 -16.28
CA ASP A 3 5.62 4.30 -16.65
C ASP A 3 6.58 3.18 -17.07
N LYS A 4 6.04 2.04 -17.49
CA LYS A 4 6.84 0.87 -17.89
C LYS A 4 7.77 1.15 -19.07
N ASN A 5 7.48 2.19 -19.87
CA ASN A 5 8.32 2.61 -21.00
C ASN A 5 9.27 3.72 -20.59
N LYS A 6 9.36 4.03 -19.29
CA LYS A 6 10.22 5.07 -18.72
C LYS A 6 9.84 6.47 -19.18
N ARG A 7 8.57 6.68 -19.51
CA ARG A 7 8.05 8.00 -19.87
C ARG A 7 7.49 8.69 -18.64
N PRO A 8 7.77 9.99 -18.46
CA PRO A 8 7.18 10.74 -17.35
C PRO A 8 5.66 10.72 -17.43
N CYS A 9 5.01 10.53 -16.30
CA CYS A 9 3.56 10.49 -16.23
C CYS A 9 3.08 10.96 -14.87
N VAL A 10 1.80 11.26 -14.77
CA VAL A 10 1.14 11.63 -13.52
C VAL A 10 0.20 10.51 -13.14
N VAL A 11 0.29 10.05 -11.91
CA VAL A 11 -0.59 8.99 -11.39
C VAL A 11 -1.43 9.61 -10.28
N ARG A 12 -2.74 9.44 -10.37
CA ARG A 12 -3.66 9.96 -9.35
C ARG A 12 -3.54 9.12 -8.09
N GLU A 13 -3.48 9.80 -6.95
CA GLU A 13 -3.41 9.13 -5.67
C GLU A 13 -4.57 8.13 -5.48
N SER A 14 -5.76 8.49 -5.96
CA SER A 14 -6.93 7.61 -5.89
C SER A 14 -6.81 6.33 -6.69
N ASP A 15 -5.87 6.25 -7.64
CA ASP A 15 -5.66 5.05 -8.44
C ASP A 15 -4.58 4.14 -7.84
N ILE A 16 -3.85 4.63 -6.87
CA ILE A 16 -2.74 3.86 -6.29
C ILE A 16 -3.27 2.81 -5.33
N ILE A 17 -2.84 1.57 -5.51
CA ILE A 17 -3.16 0.45 -4.64
C ILE A 17 -2.10 0.31 -3.57
N MET A 18 -0.84 0.26 -3.96
CA MET A 18 0.26 0.15 -3.02
C MET A 18 1.54 0.74 -3.59
N ILE A 19 2.47 1.04 -2.70
CA ILE A 19 3.78 1.55 -3.06
C ILE A 19 4.80 0.71 -2.32
N SER A 20 5.79 0.22 -3.04
CA SER A 20 6.85 -0.58 -2.43
C SER A 20 8.21 0.02 -2.72
N SER A 21 9.15 -0.25 -1.81
CA SER A 21 10.53 0.16 -1.98
C SER A 21 11.25 -0.88 -2.82
N GLU A 22 11.97 -0.43 -3.85
CA GLU A 22 12.74 -1.30 -4.72
C GLU A 22 14.10 -0.68 -4.96
N GLY A 23 15.07 -1.07 -4.14
CA GLY A 23 16.41 -0.49 -4.23
C GLY A 23 16.37 1.00 -3.91
N LYS A 24 16.85 1.82 -4.83
CA LYS A 24 16.92 3.28 -4.63
C LYS A 24 15.69 4.01 -5.18
N GLN A 25 14.67 3.25 -5.56
CA GLN A 25 13.46 3.83 -6.13
C GLN A 25 12.25 3.18 -5.48
N ILE A 26 11.08 3.72 -5.77
CA ILE A 26 9.82 3.13 -5.34
C ILE A 26 9.05 2.64 -6.56
N ARG A 27 8.22 1.63 -6.32
CA ARG A 27 7.32 1.08 -7.32
C ARG A 27 5.89 1.39 -6.89
N ILE A 28 5.13 2.02 -7.78
CA ILE A 28 3.76 2.41 -7.51
C ILE A 28 2.84 1.49 -8.32
N VAL A 29 1.97 0.76 -7.65
CA VAL A 29 1.07 -0.21 -8.28
C VAL A 29 -0.33 0.34 -8.34
N THR A 30 -0.91 0.33 -9.55
CA THR A 30 -2.31 0.62 -9.77
C THR A 30 -2.98 -0.66 -10.26
N GLU A 31 -4.27 -0.61 -10.53
CA GLU A 31 -5.01 -1.80 -10.92
C GLU A 31 -4.47 -2.46 -12.20
N ASN A 32 -4.02 -1.67 -13.14
CA ASN A 32 -3.59 -2.18 -14.44
C ASN A 32 -2.11 -1.97 -14.77
N ASP A 33 -1.42 -1.14 -14.00
CA ASP A 33 -0.06 -0.75 -14.33
C ASP A 33 0.82 -0.62 -13.10
N ALA A 34 2.11 -0.49 -13.36
CA ALA A 34 3.10 -0.18 -12.33
C ALA A 34 3.98 0.96 -12.83
N TYR A 35 4.38 1.81 -11.90
CA TYR A 35 5.18 2.99 -12.18
C TYR A 35 6.37 3.03 -11.23
N THR A 36 7.38 3.79 -11.57
CA THR A 36 8.55 3.95 -10.71
C THR A 36 8.85 5.43 -10.47
N ALA A 37 9.50 5.70 -9.37
CA ALA A 37 9.97 7.05 -9.06
C ALA A 37 11.24 6.94 -8.22
N LYS A 38 12.19 7.85 -8.49
CA LYS A 38 13.45 7.87 -7.75
C LYS A 38 13.28 8.68 -6.47
N GLN A 39 12.71 8.06 -5.47
CA GLN A 39 12.59 8.66 -4.15
C GLN A 39 12.45 7.56 -3.11
N SER A 40 12.58 7.91 -1.85
CA SER A 40 12.44 6.94 -0.77
C SER A 40 10.97 6.76 -0.40
N LEU A 41 10.67 5.61 0.19
CA LEU A 41 9.33 5.35 0.70
C LEU A 41 8.97 6.36 1.79
N GLN A 42 9.94 6.73 2.62
CA GLN A 42 9.74 7.72 3.66
C GLN A 42 9.35 9.09 3.10
N SER A 43 9.99 9.49 1.99
CA SER A 43 9.68 10.77 1.36
C SER A 43 8.27 10.81 0.81
N ILE A 44 7.86 9.76 0.11
CA ILE A 44 6.52 9.75 -0.48
C ILE A 44 5.44 9.60 0.58
N GLU A 45 5.73 8.87 1.66
CA GLU A 45 4.78 8.71 2.77
C GLU A 45 4.28 10.04 3.32
N LYS A 46 5.16 11.01 3.37
CA LYS A 46 4.82 12.34 3.89
C LYS A 46 3.87 13.12 2.99
N LEU A 47 3.81 12.75 1.73
CA LEU A 47 2.99 13.44 0.73
C LEU A 47 1.63 12.80 0.53
N LEU A 48 1.47 11.55 0.98
CA LEU A 48 0.25 10.79 0.75
C LEU A 48 -0.86 11.16 1.74
N GLY A 49 -2.10 11.02 1.29
CA GLY A 49 -3.26 11.31 2.12
C GLY A 49 -3.50 10.26 3.20
N LYS A 50 -4.54 10.49 3.99
CA LYS A 50 -4.84 9.68 5.18
C LYS A 50 -5.22 8.24 4.90
N SER A 51 -5.64 7.93 3.67
CA SER A 51 -6.02 6.56 3.33
C SER A 51 -4.82 5.64 3.16
N PHE A 52 -3.62 6.18 3.12
CA PHE A 52 -2.42 5.38 2.97
C PHE A 52 -1.81 5.05 4.32
N LEU A 53 -1.36 3.81 4.45
CA LEU A 53 -0.80 3.33 5.71
C LEU A 53 0.41 2.45 5.44
N ARG A 54 1.48 2.68 6.21
CA ARG A 54 2.66 1.85 6.18
C ARG A 54 2.32 0.48 6.79
N ILE A 55 2.63 -0.59 6.08
CA ILE A 55 2.34 -1.94 6.56
C ILE A 55 3.60 -2.78 6.76
N SER A 56 4.74 -2.29 6.32
CA SER A 56 6.03 -2.92 6.56
C SER A 56 7.12 -1.89 6.30
N ARG A 57 8.37 -2.30 6.49
CA ARG A 57 9.50 -1.44 6.17
C ARG A 57 9.52 -1.04 4.69
N PHE A 58 8.92 -1.86 3.84
CA PHE A 58 9.07 -1.74 2.40
C PHE A 58 7.78 -1.43 1.66
N GLU A 59 6.65 -1.31 2.36
CA GLU A 59 5.37 -1.12 1.67
C GLU A 59 4.40 -0.18 2.38
N ILE A 60 3.67 0.56 1.56
CA ILE A 60 2.54 1.40 1.96
C ILE A 60 1.34 0.95 1.14
N VAL A 61 0.17 0.83 1.74
CA VAL A 61 -1.04 0.48 1.01
C VAL A 61 -2.09 1.57 1.12
N ASN A 62 -2.97 1.61 0.13
CA ASN A 62 -4.12 2.49 0.13
C ASN A 62 -5.31 1.72 0.72
N LEU A 63 -5.72 2.09 1.93
CA LEU A 63 -6.80 1.40 2.63
C LEU A 63 -8.11 1.44 1.86
N LYS A 64 -8.34 2.48 1.07
CA LYS A 64 -9.56 2.60 0.25
C LYS A 64 -9.65 1.57 -0.86
N LYS A 65 -8.52 0.94 -1.20
CA LYS A 65 -8.47 -0.06 -2.26
C LYS A 65 -8.52 -1.48 -1.73
N VAL A 66 -8.47 -1.66 -0.41
CA VAL A 66 -8.46 -2.98 0.19
C VAL A 66 -9.84 -3.63 0.06
N LYS A 67 -9.84 -4.86 -0.42
CA LYS A 67 -11.03 -5.68 -0.54
C LYS A 67 -11.25 -6.51 0.72
N LYS A 68 -10.16 -7.02 1.31
CA LYS A 68 -10.26 -7.91 2.47
C LYS A 68 -9.00 -7.86 3.32
N TYR A 69 -9.20 -7.88 4.64
CA TYR A 69 -8.13 -8.05 5.61
C TYR A 69 -8.27 -9.45 6.20
N ASP A 70 -7.24 -10.26 6.08
CA ASP A 70 -7.29 -11.65 6.54
C ASP A 70 -6.34 -11.84 7.71
N PHE A 71 -6.91 -12.00 8.92
CA PHE A 71 -6.17 -12.22 10.16
C PHE A 71 -6.16 -13.68 10.59
N THR A 72 -6.56 -14.61 9.73
CA THR A 72 -6.71 -16.01 10.12
C THR A 72 -5.41 -16.70 10.53
N ILE A 73 -4.27 -16.24 9.98
CA ILE A 73 -2.98 -16.81 10.35
C ILE A 73 -2.40 -15.95 11.46
N ILE A 74 -2.15 -16.59 12.62
CA ILE A 74 -1.62 -15.90 13.80
C ILE A 74 -0.29 -15.23 13.48
N GLY A 75 -0.20 -13.95 13.84
CA GLY A 75 1.03 -13.17 13.65
C GLY A 75 1.24 -12.63 12.25
N THR A 76 0.26 -12.80 11.35
CA THR A 76 0.33 -12.24 10.01
C THR A 76 -0.98 -11.56 9.65
N LEU A 77 -0.94 -10.74 8.63
CA LEU A 77 -2.12 -10.10 8.07
C LEU A 77 -1.96 -10.08 6.57
N ARG A 78 -2.87 -10.78 5.89
CA ARG A 78 -2.90 -10.73 4.43
C ARG A 78 -3.89 -9.66 4.02
N ILE A 79 -3.47 -8.82 3.10
CA ILE A 79 -4.28 -7.71 2.59
C ILE A 79 -4.55 -7.98 1.13
N GLU A 80 -5.82 -8.11 0.76
CA GLU A 80 -6.22 -8.42 -0.61
C GLU A 80 -6.89 -7.22 -1.26
N PHE A 81 -6.55 -7.01 -2.51
CA PHE A 81 -7.13 -5.97 -3.36
C PHE A 81 -7.83 -6.64 -4.54
N GLU A 82 -8.48 -5.85 -5.38
CA GLU A 82 -9.10 -6.39 -6.59
C GLU A 82 -8.07 -6.96 -7.54
N LYS A 83 -8.52 -7.79 -8.48
CA LYS A 83 -7.70 -8.40 -9.53
C LYS A 83 -6.57 -9.28 -9.03
N GLY A 84 -6.76 -9.90 -7.88
CA GLY A 84 -5.77 -10.84 -7.35
C GLY A 84 -4.52 -10.22 -6.78
N ILE A 85 -4.48 -8.91 -6.64
CA ILE A 85 -3.35 -8.23 -6.03
C ILE A 85 -3.44 -8.43 -4.52
N GLU A 86 -2.32 -8.81 -3.89
CA GLU A 86 -2.29 -9.00 -2.45
C GLU A 86 -0.91 -8.71 -1.89
N THR A 87 -0.85 -8.46 -0.59
CA THR A 87 0.41 -8.28 0.13
C THR A 87 0.23 -8.71 1.58
N TRP A 88 1.33 -8.73 2.33
CA TRP A 88 1.36 -9.15 3.72
C TRP A 88 1.94 -8.05 4.58
N ALA A 89 1.25 -7.73 5.68
CA ALA A 89 1.76 -6.77 6.64
C ALA A 89 2.78 -7.45 7.56
N SER A 90 3.81 -6.71 7.92
CA SER A 90 4.79 -7.16 8.87
C SER A 90 4.16 -7.17 10.27
N ARG A 91 4.51 -8.18 11.09
CA ARG A 91 3.95 -8.37 12.43
C ARG A 91 3.97 -7.09 13.27
N ARG A 92 5.07 -6.37 13.25
CA ARG A 92 5.20 -5.18 14.10
C ARG A 92 4.28 -4.03 13.69
N PHE A 93 3.72 -4.08 12.48
CA PHE A 93 2.80 -3.04 12.00
C PHE A 93 1.34 -3.40 12.22
N ILE A 94 1.03 -4.66 12.56
CA ILE A 94 -0.34 -5.13 12.73
C ILE A 94 -1.12 -4.36 13.82
N PRO A 95 -0.55 -4.11 15.02
CA PRO A 95 -1.28 -3.35 16.03
C PRO A 95 -1.72 -1.98 15.55
N MET A 96 -0.84 -1.28 14.82
CA MET A 96 -1.14 0.04 14.26
C MET A 96 -2.24 -0.04 13.20
N ILE A 97 -2.22 -1.09 12.38
CA ILE A 97 -3.24 -1.31 11.37
C ILE A 97 -4.60 -1.54 12.03
N LYS A 98 -4.64 -2.39 13.06
CA LYS A 98 -5.86 -2.67 13.80
C LYS A 98 -6.42 -1.41 14.45
N GLU A 99 -5.56 -0.60 15.04
CA GLU A 99 -5.97 0.65 15.65
C GLU A 99 -6.57 1.60 14.61
N ARG A 100 -5.95 1.69 13.46
CA ARG A 100 -6.45 2.53 12.39
C ARG A 100 -7.80 2.05 11.90
N LEU A 101 -7.99 0.75 11.72
CA LEU A 101 -9.24 0.17 11.26
C LEU A 101 -10.35 0.29 12.30
N SER A 102 -10.04 0.19 13.58
CA SER A 102 -11.05 0.29 14.62
C SER A 102 -11.64 1.72 14.73
N GLY A 103 -10.94 2.71 14.18
CA GLY A 103 -11.46 4.07 14.11
C GLY A 103 -12.34 4.33 12.91
N GLU A 104 -12.52 3.33 12.05
CA GLU A 104 -13.35 3.41 10.85
C GLU A 104 -14.70 2.76 11.12
N GLU A 105 -15.64 2.91 10.19
CA GLU A 105 -16.93 2.25 10.30
C GLU A 105 -16.90 0.79 9.87
N GLU A 106 -15.81 0.35 9.24
CA GLU A 106 -15.61 -1.03 8.86
C GLU A 106 -15.25 -1.85 10.08
N TYR A 107 -15.59 -3.11 10.03
CA TYR A 107 -15.35 -4.04 11.12
C TYR A 107 -14.30 -5.07 10.74
N LEU A 108 -13.47 -5.43 11.72
CA LEU A 108 -12.47 -6.47 11.53
C LEU A 108 -13.15 -7.82 11.50
N CYS A 109 -12.72 -8.63 10.60
CA CYS A 109 -13.21 -10.01 10.51
C CYS A 109 -12.43 -10.92 11.44
#